data_56a4a20da18c9f9041b5a85dd47ee2fe
#
_entry.id   56a4a20da18c9f9041b5a85dd47ee2fe
#
_cell.length_a   1.000
_cell.length_b   1.000
_cell.length_c   1.000
_cell.angle_alpha   90.00
_cell.angle_beta   90.00
_cell.angle_gamma   90.00
#
_symmetry.space_group_name_H-M   'P 1'
#
loop_
_entity.id
_entity.type
_entity.pdbx_description
1 polymer ?
#
loop_
_entity_poly.entity_id
_entity_poly.type
_entity_poly.pdbx_seq_one_letter_code
_entity_poly.pdbx_strand_id
1 'polypeptide(L)'
;MKYSFYNLVRNSFSYHENWEKAWSSPELKPEYDVIIVGGGGHGLGTAYYLAKEFGLKNIAVLEKGWIGGGNTGRNTTIIRSNYLWDESAALYNHAVNLWEGLSSELNFNVMFLSLIHI
;
A
#
# COMPACT_ATOMS: atom_id res chain seq x y z
N MET A 1 7.97 -5.79 -6.99
CA MET A 1 9.17 -5.54 -7.84
C MET A 1 10.29 -5.06 -6.92
N LYS A 2 11.42 -5.75 -6.91
CA LYS A 2 12.54 -5.35 -6.05
C LYS A 2 13.32 -4.20 -6.69
N TYR A 3 13.78 -3.28 -5.90
CA TYR A 3 14.75 -2.28 -6.31
C TYR A 3 16.01 -2.98 -6.83
N SER A 4 16.33 -2.81 -8.09
CA SER A 4 17.59 -3.25 -8.65
C SER A 4 17.96 -2.41 -9.86
N PHE A 5 19.24 -2.15 -10.04
CA PHE A 5 19.78 -1.48 -11.21
C PHE A 5 19.41 -2.22 -12.51
N TYR A 6 19.45 -3.55 -12.48
CA TYR A 6 19.06 -4.36 -13.62
C TYR A 6 17.59 -4.14 -14.04
N ASN A 7 16.68 -4.08 -13.08
CA ASN A 7 15.26 -3.79 -13.37
C ASN A 7 15.06 -2.38 -13.92
N LEU A 8 15.82 -1.40 -13.43
CA LEU A 8 15.79 -0.05 -13.97
C LEU A 8 16.19 -0.03 -15.45
N VAL A 9 17.33 -0.63 -15.79
CA VAL A 9 17.82 -0.71 -17.17
C VAL A 9 16.83 -1.47 -18.06
N ARG A 10 16.38 -2.65 -17.64
CA ARG A 10 15.41 -3.46 -18.39
C ARG A 10 14.13 -2.70 -18.68
N ASN A 11 13.57 -2.02 -17.68
CA ASN A 11 12.32 -1.28 -17.83
C ASN A 11 12.49 -0.01 -18.67
N SER A 12 13.68 0.58 -18.70
CA SER A 12 13.98 1.73 -19.57
C SER A 12 13.84 1.38 -21.05
N PHE A 13 14.22 0.17 -21.45
CA PHE A 13 14.06 -0.30 -22.84
C PHE A 13 12.60 -0.56 -23.24
N SER A 14 11.71 -0.76 -22.29
CA SER A 14 10.26 -0.92 -22.53
C SER A 14 9.46 0.36 -22.23
N TYR A 15 10.13 1.51 -22.10
CA TYR A 15 9.50 2.78 -21.67
C TYR A 15 8.69 2.66 -20.38
N HIS A 16 9.06 1.74 -19.49
CA HIS A 16 8.34 1.40 -18.26
C HIS A 16 6.89 0.92 -18.49
N GLU A 17 6.61 0.34 -19.63
CA GLU A 17 5.32 -0.25 -20.00
C GLU A 17 5.32 -1.78 -19.84
N ASN A 18 4.15 -2.38 -19.96
CA ASN A 18 3.95 -3.85 -19.96
C ASN A 18 4.44 -4.55 -18.67
N TRP A 19 4.27 -3.91 -17.55
CA TRP A 19 4.57 -4.54 -16.27
C TRP A 19 3.55 -5.61 -15.92
N GLU A 20 4.02 -6.72 -15.37
CA GLU A 20 3.14 -7.72 -14.80
C GLU A 20 2.33 -7.12 -13.64
N LYS A 21 1.07 -7.51 -13.54
CA LYS A 21 0.23 -7.13 -12.40
C LYS A 21 0.86 -7.67 -11.12
N ALA A 22 0.98 -6.80 -10.12
CA ALA A 22 1.53 -7.17 -8.81
C ALA A 22 0.57 -8.05 -7.99
N TRP A 23 -0.67 -8.16 -8.41
CA TRP A 23 -1.72 -8.96 -7.76
C TRP A 23 -2.23 -10.06 -8.69
N SER A 24 -2.71 -11.12 -8.09
CA SER A 24 -3.37 -12.23 -8.76
C SER A 24 -4.84 -12.35 -8.33
N SER A 25 -5.65 -12.97 -9.17
CA SER A 25 -7.03 -13.36 -8.85
C SER A 25 -7.10 -14.90 -8.86
N PRO A 26 -6.61 -15.57 -7.80
CA PRO A 26 -6.62 -17.02 -7.73
C PRO A 26 -8.05 -17.55 -7.60
N GLU A 27 -8.22 -18.85 -7.82
CA GLU A 27 -9.46 -19.53 -7.49
C GLU A 27 -9.80 -19.38 -6.02
N LEU A 28 -11.09 -19.23 -5.72
CA LEU A 28 -11.56 -19.07 -4.35
C LEU A 28 -11.33 -20.35 -3.57
N LYS A 29 -10.82 -20.21 -2.36
CA LYS A 29 -10.76 -21.30 -1.39
C LYS A 29 -12.13 -21.50 -0.74
N PRO A 30 -12.43 -22.67 -0.21
CA PRO A 30 -13.68 -22.94 0.51
C PRO A 30 -13.81 -22.12 1.80
N GLU A 31 -12.68 -21.75 2.42
CA GLU A 31 -12.64 -21.06 3.71
C GLU A 31 -11.52 -20.02 3.75
N TYR A 32 -11.76 -18.95 4.48
CA TYR A 32 -10.79 -17.91 4.81
C TYR A 32 -10.91 -17.51 6.27
N ASP A 33 -9.78 -17.22 6.92
CA ASP A 33 -9.77 -16.71 8.29
C ASP A 33 -10.33 -15.30 8.36
N VAL A 34 -10.04 -14.49 7.33
CA VAL A 34 -10.50 -13.10 7.23
C VAL A 34 -10.85 -12.79 5.78
N ILE A 35 -11.98 -12.13 5.59
CA ILE A 35 -12.40 -11.56 4.31
C ILE A 35 -12.50 -10.04 4.45
N ILE A 36 -11.75 -9.32 3.63
CA ILE A 36 -11.72 -7.87 3.59
C ILE A 36 -12.41 -7.42 2.31
N VAL A 37 -13.43 -6.57 2.44
CA VAL A 37 -14.16 -6.02 1.30
C VAL A 37 -13.62 -4.64 0.96
N GLY A 38 -13.02 -4.55 -0.22
CA GLY A 38 -12.41 -3.34 -0.76
C GLY A 38 -10.89 -3.40 -0.81
N GLY A 39 -10.33 -3.26 -2.01
CA GLY A 39 -8.88 -3.25 -2.30
C GLY A 39 -8.27 -1.84 -2.31
N GLY A 40 -8.76 -0.93 -1.48
CA GLY A 40 -8.15 0.39 -1.27
C GLY A 40 -7.05 0.37 -0.21
N GLY A 41 -6.50 1.54 0.12
CA GLY A 41 -5.41 1.68 1.10
C GLY A 41 -5.73 1.08 2.46
N HIS A 42 -6.96 1.27 2.97
CA HIS A 42 -7.37 0.67 4.24
C HIS A 42 -7.46 -0.85 4.16
N GLY A 43 -8.09 -1.40 3.11
CA GLY A 43 -8.23 -2.85 2.97
C GLY A 43 -6.89 -3.55 2.79
N LEU A 44 -6.02 -3.03 1.93
CA LEU A 44 -4.68 -3.57 1.72
C LEU A 44 -3.79 -3.40 2.95
N GLY A 45 -3.85 -2.25 3.62
CA GLY A 45 -3.14 -2.02 4.87
C GLY A 45 -3.60 -2.98 5.97
N THR A 46 -4.91 -3.20 6.10
CA THR A 46 -5.46 -4.17 7.05
C THR A 46 -4.94 -5.58 6.75
N ALA A 47 -5.00 -6.03 5.50
CA ALA A 47 -4.48 -7.36 5.12
C ALA A 47 -2.99 -7.49 5.43
N TYR A 48 -2.22 -6.45 5.09
CA TYR A 48 -0.78 -6.41 5.33
C TYR A 48 -0.44 -6.53 6.82
N TYR A 49 -1.04 -5.71 7.67
CA TYR A 49 -0.73 -5.72 9.10
C TYR A 49 -1.28 -6.95 9.82
N LEU A 50 -2.43 -7.49 9.41
CA LEU A 50 -2.91 -8.78 9.92
C LEU A 50 -1.93 -9.91 9.61
N ALA A 51 -1.36 -9.92 8.43
CA ALA A 51 -0.35 -10.91 8.06
C ALA A 51 0.98 -10.68 8.81
N LYS A 52 1.43 -9.43 8.89
CA LYS A 52 2.72 -9.06 9.50
C LYS A 52 2.73 -9.24 11.01
N GLU A 53 1.75 -8.67 11.71
CA GLU A 53 1.74 -8.59 13.17
C GLU A 53 1.10 -9.82 13.83
N PHE A 54 0.13 -10.43 13.16
CA PHE A 54 -0.63 -11.56 13.72
C PHE A 54 -0.38 -12.90 13.01
N GLY A 55 0.45 -12.91 11.97
CA GLY A 55 0.80 -14.12 11.24
C GLY A 55 -0.34 -14.75 10.45
N LEU A 56 -1.46 -14.04 10.23
CA LEU A 56 -2.60 -14.53 9.48
C LEU A 56 -2.25 -14.62 7.99
N LYS A 57 -2.36 -15.82 7.42
CA LYS A 57 -1.95 -16.10 6.03
C LYS A 57 -3.12 -16.44 5.10
N ASN A 58 -4.28 -16.73 5.64
CA ASN A 58 -5.45 -17.13 4.88
C ASN A 58 -6.46 -15.97 4.81
N ILE A 59 -6.04 -14.87 4.20
CA ILE A 59 -6.82 -13.63 4.06
C ILE A 59 -7.25 -13.49 2.61
N ALA A 60 -8.53 -13.15 2.39
CA ALA A 60 -9.03 -12.72 1.08
C ALA A 60 -9.32 -11.23 1.07
N VAL A 61 -8.92 -10.55 0.00
CA VAL A 61 -9.33 -9.17 -0.28
C VAL A 61 -10.21 -9.19 -1.51
N LEU A 62 -11.47 -8.78 -1.35
CA LEU A 62 -12.45 -8.72 -2.43
C LEU A 62 -12.55 -7.30 -2.97
N GLU A 63 -12.21 -7.10 -4.23
CA GLU A 63 -12.31 -5.82 -4.93
C GLU A 63 -13.19 -5.96 -6.18
N LYS A 64 -14.21 -5.12 -6.30
CA LYS A 64 -15.15 -5.18 -7.44
C LYS A 64 -14.62 -4.58 -8.74
N GLY A 65 -13.61 -3.72 -8.65
CA GLY A 65 -13.03 -3.03 -9.79
C GLY A 65 -11.54 -3.34 -9.95
N TRP A 66 -10.71 -2.39 -9.64
CA TRP A 66 -9.26 -2.60 -9.61
C TRP A 66 -8.68 -2.10 -8.28
N ILE A 67 -7.55 -2.64 -7.88
CA ILE A 67 -6.86 -2.26 -6.64
C ILE A 67 -6.56 -0.75 -6.65
N GLY A 68 -6.98 -0.08 -5.56
CA GLY A 68 -6.84 1.37 -5.42
C GLY A 68 -7.79 2.22 -6.27
N GLY A 69 -8.68 1.64 -7.05
CA GLY A 69 -9.56 2.33 -8.00
C GLY A 69 -10.60 3.28 -7.40
N GLY A 70 -10.81 3.23 -6.10
CA GLY A 70 -11.65 4.15 -5.35
C GLY A 70 -10.94 5.44 -4.94
N ASN A 71 -11.19 5.91 -3.74
CA ASN A 71 -10.59 7.14 -3.19
C ASN A 71 -9.07 7.08 -3.10
N THR A 72 -8.49 5.91 -2.91
CA THR A 72 -7.03 5.73 -2.80
C THR A 72 -6.30 6.21 -4.06
N GLY A 73 -6.79 5.89 -5.24
CA GLY A 73 -6.19 6.33 -6.50
C GLY A 73 -6.63 7.72 -6.97
N ARG A 74 -7.48 8.41 -6.20
CA ARG A 74 -8.06 9.72 -6.57
C ARG A 74 -7.78 10.81 -5.52
N ASN A 75 -6.92 10.51 -4.55
CA ASN A 75 -6.59 11.48 -3.50
C ASN A 75 -5.47 12.44 -3.96
N THR A 76 -5.25 13.48 -3.17
CA THR A 76 -4.22 14.49 -3.43
C THR A 76 -2.80 14.04 -3.07
N THR A 77 -2.65 12.83 -2.53
CA THR A 77 -1.38 12.26 -2.06
C THR A 77 -0.64 13.11 -1.01
N ILE A 78 -1.34 13.99 -0.32
CA ILE A 78 -0.79 14.79 0.77
C ILE A 78 -0.99 14.05 2.09
N ILE A 79 0.10 13.73 2.77
CA ILE A 79 0.12 13.08 4.08
C ILE A 79 0.56 14.13 5.11
N ARG A 80 -0.23 14.30 6.16
CA ARG A 80 0.03 15.31 7.19
C ARG A 80 -0.46 14.84 8.56
N SER A 81 0.10 15.40 9.64
CA SER A 81 -0.29 15.12 11.01
C SER A 81 -0.86 16.33 11.77
N ASN A 82 -0.81 17.53 11.18
CA ASN A 82 -1.24 18.78 11.80
C ASN A 82 -2.77 18.94 11.78
N TYR A 83 -3.46 18.14 12.57
CA TYR A 83 -4.90 18.22 12.77
C TYR A 83 -5.23 19.01 14.05
N LEU A 84 -6.42 19.65 14.06
CA LEU A 84 -6.84 20.53 15.15
C LEU A 84 -7.14 19.81 16.47
N TRP A 85 -7.42 18.51 16.41
CA TRP A 85 -7.87 17.73 17.57
C TRP A 85 -6.80 16.73 17.94
N ASP A 86 -6.48 16.66 19.23
CA ASP A 86 -5.35 15.88 19.74
C ASP A 86 -5.41 14.39 19.36
N GLU A 87 -6.60 13.81 19.45
CA GLU A 87 -6.80 12.39 19.08
C GLU A 87 -6.51 12.16 17.60
N SER A 88 -6.98 13.06 16.75
CA SER A 88 -6.69 13.01 15.30
C SER A 88 -5.22 13.25 15.03
N ALA A 89 -4.61 14.24 15.69
CA ALA A 89 -3.20 14.54 15.52
C ALA A 89 -2.32 13.35 15.92
N ALA A 90 -2.64 12.67 17.02
CA ALA A 90 -1.92 11.47 17.47
C ALA A 90 -2.00 10.33 16.45
N LEU A 91 -3.21 10.04 15.92
CA LEU A 91 -3.42 9.00 14.90
C LEU A 91 -2.64 9.30 13.61
N TYR A 92 -2.76 10.53 13.12
CA TYR A 92 -2.10 10.92 11.87
C TYR A 92 -0.58 11.05 12.01
N ASN A 93 -0.08 11.43 13.18
CA ASN A 93 1.35 11.42 13.45
C ASN A 93 1.90 9.98 13.42
N HIS A 94 1.19 9.03 14.01
CA HIS A 94 1.54 7.62 13.91
C HIS A 94 1.54 7.15 12.43
N ALA A 95 0.54 7.56 11.65
CA ALA A 95 0.47 7.23 10.22
C ALA A 95 1.66 7.80 9.43
N VAL A 96 2.09 9.04 9.71
CA VAL A 96 3.29 9.64 9.08
C VAL A 96 4.53 8.79 9.37
N ASN A 97 4.73 8.39 10.62
CA ASN A 97 5.87 7.55 11.01
C ASN A 97 5.87 6.20 10.27
N LEU A 98 4.69 5.61 10.06
CA LEU A 98 4.58 4.38 9.24
C LEU A 98 4.99 4.64 7.78
N TRP A 99 4.56 5.77 7.20
CA TRP A 99 4.94 6.14 5.83
C TRP A 99 6.44 6.35 5.66
N GLU A 100 7.11 6.96 6.63
CA GLU A 100 8.57 7.19 6.60
C GLU A 100 9.35 5.87 6.51
N GLY A 101 8.88 4.83 7.20
CA GLY A 101 9.51 3.50 7.18
C GLY A 101 9.13 2.63 5.99
N LEU A 102 8.02 2.92 5.33
CA LEU A 102 7.34 1.99 4.43
C LEU A 102 8.16 1.60 3.20
N SER A 103 8.94 2.52 2.64
CA SER A 103 9.80 2.21 1.48
C SER A 103 10.86 1.16 1.81
N SER A 104 11.46 1.24 2.99
CA SER A 104 12.45 0.26 3.46
C SER A 104 11.78 -1.07 3.77
N GLU A 105 10.64 -1.03 4.44
CA GLU A 105 9.90 -2.21 4.86
C GLU A 105 9.39 -3.04 3.67
N LEU A 106 8.85 -2.38 2.65
CA LEU A 106 8.34 -3.05 1.45
C LEU A 106 9.44 -3.33 0.39
N ASN A 107 10.65 -2.82 0.59
CA ASN A 107 11.69 -2.79 -0.44
C ASN A 107 11.16 -2.23 -1.77
N PHE A 108 10.39 -1.15 -1.67
CA PHE A 108 9.73 -0.49 -2.79
C PHE A 108 9.61 1.01 -2.52
N ASN A 109 9.97 1.86 -3.48
CA ASN A 109 9.84 3.31 -3.32
C ASN A 109 8.39 3.76 -3.37
N VAL A 110 7.83 4.09 -2.25
CA VAL A 110 6.47 4.65 -2.14
C VAL A 110 6.42 6.15 -2.48
N MET A 111 7.55 6.73 -2.90
CA MET A 111 7.71 8.15 -3.25
C MET A 111 7.29 9.10 -2.12
N PHE A 112 7.46 8.68 -0.88
CA PHE A 112 7.20 9.56 0.26
C PHE A 112 8.30 10.61 0.37
N LEU A 113 7.94 11.88 0.22
CA LEU A 113 8.83 13.03 0.33
C LEU A 113 8.43 13.86 1.55
N SER A 114 9.36 14.04 2.46
CA SER A 114 9.16 14.97 3.58
C SER A 114 9.34 16.41 3.11
N LEU A 115 8.29 17.23 3.26
CA LEU A 115 8.27 18.63 2.83
C LEU A 115 8.43 19.59 4.03
N ILE A 116 9.24 19.20 5.00
CA ILE A 116 9.39 20.00 6.25
C ILE A 116 10.01 21.37 6.01
N HIS A 117 10.72 21.52 4.91
CA HIS A 117 11.36 22.80 4.55
C HIS A 117 11.21 23.08 3.06
N ILE A 118 10.21 23.83 2.72
CA ILE A 118 10.18 24.56 1.46
C ILE A 118 10.61 25.99 1.73
#